data_49eaffc5ccf5a507822a9860e2d4c4c2
#
_entry.id   49eaffc5ccf5a507822a9860e2d4c4c2
#
_cell.length_a   1.000
_cell.length_b   1.000
_cell.length_c   1.000
_cell.angle_alpha   90.00
_cell.angle_beta   90.00
_cell.angle_gamma   90.00
#
_symmetry.space_group_name_H-M   'P 1'
#
loop_
_entity.id
_entity.type
_entity.pdbx_description
1 polymer ?
#
loop_
_entity_poly.entity_id
_entity_poly.type
_entity_poly.pdbx_seq_one_letter_code
_entity_poly.pdbx_strand_id
1 'polypeptide(L)'
;MPVDAQVLLAHVLGVGRAWLIAHATDPLPRDRADAFFALAKRRREGEPVAYLTGRREFHGLDLDVSPAVLVPRPETEGLVECALERLPAGRPLAVVDLGTGSGAIALAIASERPLARVLATDVSHEALAVARGNATRLGLVNVTFAQGDWYGALPADAGPFDLVAANPPYIAAGDSHLDDGDLRFEPTRALTPGGDGLDALRAIVAGAPARLLAGGWLVVEHGYDQSDTVRTLFAEAGFETIEARRDLAGIPRTVAGRKPGQAEIRVRPPPAMPESST
;
A
#
# COMPACT_ATOMS: atom_id res chain seq x y z
N MET A 1 -30.27 7.08 -10.03
CA MET A 1 -29.60 5.79 -10.33
C MET A 1 -28.50 5.59 -9.28
N PRO A 2 -28.35 4.40 -8.67
CA PRO A 2 -27.27 4.12 -7.73
C PRO A 2 -25.88 4.40 -8.34
N VAL A 3 -24.90 4.76 -7.51
CA VAL A 3 -23.55 5.14 -7.98
C VAL A 3 -22.92 4.01 -8.79
N ASP A 4 -22.97 2.76 -8.29
CA ASP A 4 -22.42 1.59 -8.98
C ASP A 4 -23.00 1.43 -10.40
N ALA A 5 -24.32 1.62 -10.57
CA ALA A 5 -24.95 1.53 -11.87
C ALA A 5 -24.49 2.63 -12.83
N GLN A 6 -24.18 3.83 -12.33
CA GLN A 6 -23.59 4.90 -13.16
C GLN A 6 -22.19 4.54 -13.62
N VAL A 7 -21.36 4.01 -12.71
CA VAL A 7 -19.98 3.59 -13.04
C VAL A 7 -19.98 2.46 -14.07
N LEU A 8 -20.82 1.45 -13.89
CA LEU A 8 -20.93 0.34 -14.85
C LEU A 8 -21.44 0.78 -16.22
N LEU A 9 -22.44 1.68 -16.27
CA LEU A 9 -22.95 2.21 -17.53
C LEU A 9 -21.91 3.08 -18.24
N ALA A 10 -21.21 3.95 -17.49
CA ALA A 10 -20.11 4.76 -18.01
C ALA A 10 -19.01 3.87 -18.63
N HIS A 11 -18.65 2.79 -17.94
CA HIS A 11 -17.67 1.80 -18.43
C HIS A 11 -18.12 1.14 -19.73
N VAL A 12 -19.36 0.65 -19.81
CA VAL A 12 -19.91 -0.01 -21.01
C VAL A 12 -19.96 0.94 -22.20
N LEU A 13 -20.27 2.22 -21.96
CA LEU A 13 -20.35 3.23 -23.01
C LEU A 13 -18.98 3.85 -23.37
N GLY A 14 -17.96 3.67 -22.53
CA GLY A 14 -16.65 4.32 -22.70
C GLY A 14 -16.68 5.83 -22.47
N VAL A 15 -17.57 6.32 -21.56
CA VAL A 15 -17.81 7.75 -21.34
C VAL A 15 -17.65 8.13 -19.87
N GLY A 16 -17.48 9.42 -19.58
CA GLY A 16 -17.43 9.93 -18.22
C GLY A 16 -18.84 10.15 -17.61
N ARG A 17 -18.89 10.29 -16.27
CA ARG A 17 -20.13 10.52 -15.52
C ARG A 17 -20.90 11.79 -15.97
N ALA A 18 -20.19 12.86 -16.31
CA ALA A 18 -20.79 14.10 -16.78
C ALA A 18 -21.56 13.87 -18.09
N TRP A 19 -21.01 13.06 -18.99
CA TRP A 19 -21.69 12.69 -20.23
C TRP A 19 -22.99 11.93 -19.96
N LEU A 20 -22.99 10.96 -19.04
CA LEU A 20 -24.20 10.22 -18.67
C LEU A 20 -25.32 11.13 -18.16
N ILE A 21 -24.98 12.17 -17.40
CA ILE A 21 -25.96 13.13 -16.88
C ILE A 21 -26.55 13.95 -18.04
N ALA A 22 -25.71 14.43 -18.96
CA ALA A 22 -26.13 15.22 -20.10
C ALA A 22 -26.99 14.44 -21.10
N HIS A 23 -26.82 13.12 -21.20
CA HIS A 23 -27.49 12.23 -22.16
C HIS A 23 -28.46 11.24 -21.49
N ALA A 24 -28.98 11.60 -20.30
CA ALA A 24 -29.81 10.70 -19.48
C ALA A 24 -31.14 10.27 -20.16
N THR A 25 -31.57 10.98 -21.18
CA THR A 25 -32.82 10.72 -21.94
C THR A 25 -32.56 10.06 -23.29
N ASP A 26 -31.32 9.90 -23.68
CA ASP A 26 -30.97 9.33 -24.98
C ASP A 26 -31.27 7.81 -24.99
N PRO A 27 -31.70 7.25 -26.12
CA PRO A 27 -31.92 5.82 -26.23
C PRO A 27 -30.60 5.04 -26.11
N LEU A 28 -30.61 4.02 -25.26
CA LEU A 28 -29.45 3.14 -25.10
C LEU A 28 -29.48 2.03 -26.16
N PRO A 29 -28.43 1.86 -26.99
CA PRO A 29 -28.33 0.75 -27.93
C PRO A 29 -28.48 -0.60 -27.23
N ARG A 30 -29.16 -1.55 -27.87
CA ARG A 30 -29.55 -2.83 -27.26
C ARG A 30 -28.33 -3.64 -26.80
N ASP A 31 -27.27 -3.70 -27.61
CA ASP A 31 -26.01 -4.37 -27.27
C ASP A 31 -25.36 -3.78 -26.01
N ARG A 32 -25.40 -2.45 -25.85
CA ARG A 32 -24.90 -1.74 -24.67
C ARG A 32 -25.79 -1.99 -23.45
N ALA A 33 -27.10 -2.03 -23.64
CA ALA A 33 -28.04 -2.40 -22.58
C ALA A 33 -27.79 -3.83 -22.08
N ASP A 34 -27.65 -4.79 -22.99
CA ASP A 34 -27.37 -6.19 -22.65
C ASP A 34 -26.04 -6.32 -21.89
N ALA A 35 -24.98 -5.64 -22.34
CA ALA A 35 -23.68 -5.60 -21.66
C ALA A 35 -23.80 -4.98 -20.24
N PHE A 36 -24.51 -3.86 -20.11
CA PHE A 36 -24.74 -3.24 -18.80
C PHE A 36 -25.49 -4.17 -17.85
N PHE A 37 -26.58 -4.82 -18.30
CA PHE A 37 -27.35 -5.72 -17.45
C PHE A 37 -26.57 -6.97 -17.03
N ALA A 38 -25.66 -7.45 -17.89
CA ALA A 38 -24.76 -8.55 -17.53
C ALA A 38 -23.83 -8.15 -16.37
N LEU A 39 -23.20 -6.97 -16.41
CA LEU A 39 -22.38 -6.44 -15.31
C LEU A 39 -23.20 -6.14 -14.07
N ALA A 40 -24.39 -5.54 -14.21
CA ALA A 40 -25.29 -5.24 -13.11
C ALA A 40 -25.76 -6.51 -12.37
N LYS A 41 -25.94 -7.65 -13.10
CA LYS A 41 -26.23 -8.94 -12.49
C LYS A 41 -25.07 -9.43 -11.63
N ARG A 42 -23.83 -9.42 -12.14
CA ARG A 42 -22.63 -9.82 -11.39
C ARG A 42 -22.44 -8.93 -10.16
N ARG A 43 -22.65 -7.61 -10.28
CA ARG A 43 -22.60 -6.68 -9.14
C ARG A 43 -23.66 -7.03 -8.07
N ARG A 44 -24.87 -7.38 -8.46
CA ARG A 44 -25.91 -7.81 -7.52
C ARG A 44 -25.55 -9.12 -6.80
N GLU A 45 -24.73 -9.96 -7.41
CA GLU A 45 -24.17 -11.16 -6.81
C GLU A 45 -22.98 -10.84 -5.89
N GLY A 46 -22.58 -9.56 -5.76
CA GLY A 46 -21.57 -9.03 -4.84
C GLY A 46 -20.19 -8.82 -5.47
N GLU A 47 -20.01 -9.02 -6.78
CA GLU A 47 -18.70 -8.80 -7.40
C GLU A 47 -18.28 -7.32 -7.34
N PRO A 48 -17.03 -7.00 -6.92
CA PRO A 48 -16.56 -5.62 -6.81
C PRO A 48 -16.69 -4.85 -8.13
N VAL A 49 -17.18 -3.60 -8.07
CA VAL A 49 -17.25 -2.73 -9.27
C VAL A 49 -15.88 -2.58 -9.92
N ALA A 50 -14.82 -2.51 -9.12
CA ALA A 50 -13.45 -2.41 -9.61
C ALA A 50 -13.04 -3.63 -10.48
N TYR A 51 -13.45 -4.85 -10.11
CA TYR A 51 -13.20 -6.04 -10.94
C TYR A 51 -14.07 -6.07 -12.20
N LEU A 52 -15.31 -5.59 -12.10
CA LEU A 52 -16.21 -5.51 -13.26
C LEU A 52 -15.73 -4.52 -14.31
N THR A 53 -15.09 -3.42 -13.88
CA THR A 53 -14.53 -2.39 -14.77
C THR A 53 -13.06 -2.63 -15.10
N GLY A 54 -12.37 -3.49 -14.33
CA GLY A 54 -10.93 -3.72 -14.42
C GLY A 54 -10.08 -2.58 -13.90
N ARG A 55 -10.68 -1.56 -13.25
CA ARG A 55 -10.03 -0.30 -12.88
C ARG A 55 -10.36 0.17 -11.48
N ARG A 56 -9.36 0.77 -10.82
CA ARG A 56 -9.52 1.46 -9.55
C ARG A 56 -8.61 2.69 -9.51
N GLU A 57 -9.20 3.83 -9.24
CA GLU A 57 -8.43 5.04 -8.93
C GLU A 57 -7.85 4.94 -7.51
N PHE A 58 -6.58 5.32 -7.34
CA PHE A 58 -5.87 5.38 -6.07
C PHE A 58 -4.80 6.46 -6.13
N HIS A 59 -4.84 7.42 -5.21
CA HIS A 59 -3.88 8.52 -5.11
C HIS A 59 -3.62 9.24 -6.45
N GLY A 60 -4.68 9.51 -7.21
CA GLY A 60 -4.61 10.15 -8.53
C GLY A 60 -4.15 9.23 -9.67
N LEU A 61 -3.83 7.97 -9.40
CA LEU A 61 -3.43 6.98 -10.40
C LEU A 61 -4.62 6.09 -10.76
N ASP A 62 -4.85 5.88 -12.05
CA ASP A 62 -5.83 4.90 -12.53
C ASP A 62 -5.15 3.54 -12.66
N LEU A 63 -5.45 2.59 -11.76
CA LEU A 63 -4.79 1.28 -11.67
C LEU A 63 -5.65 0.17 -12.28
N ASP A 64 -5.02 -0.71 -13.04
CA ASP A 64 -5.61 -1.99 -13.41
C ASP A 64 -5.71 -2.87 -12.16
N VAL A 65 -6.86 -3.51 -11.98
CA VAL A 65 -7.12 -4.47 -10.92
C VAL A 65 -7.83 -5.71 -11.45
N SER A 66 -7.64 -6.83 -10.77
CA SER A 66 -8.26 -8.10 -11.11
C SER A 66 -8.42 -8.95 -9.84
N PRO A 67 -9.11 -10.10 -9.86
CA PRO A 67 -9.19 -11.01 -8.72
C PRO A 67 -7.84 -11.55 -8.21
N ALA A 68 -6.72 -11.21 -8.86
CA ALA A 68 -5.37 -11.55 -8.41
C ALA A 68 -4.84 -10.60 -7.32
N VAL A 69 -5.45 -9.44 -7.08
CA VAL A 69 -4.98 -8.39 -6.18
C VAL A 69 -6.11 -7.84 -5.31
N LEU A 70 -5.77 -7.38 -4.12
CA LEU A 70 -6.67 -6.56 -3.31
C LEU A 70 -7.07 -5.30 -4.08
N VAL A 71 -8.35 -4.93 -4.08
CA VAL A 71 -8.78 -3.63 -4.60
C VAL A 71 -8.22 -2.53 -3.70
N PRO A 72 -7.43 -1.57 -4.21
CA PRO A 72 -6.90 -0.47 -3.40
C PRO A 72 -7.98 0.27 -2.63
N ARG A 73 -7.75 0.47 -1.33
CA ARG A 73 -8.69 1.12 -0.40
C ARG A 73 -8.35 2.59 -0.22
N PRO A 74 -9.35 3.48 -0.09
CA PRO A 74 -9.08 4.90 0.18
C PRO A 74 -8.28 5.13 1.47
N GLU A 75 -8.47 4.27 2.49
CA GLU A 75 -7.76 4.35 3.77
C GLU A 75 -6.24 4.17 3.59
N THR A 76 -5.82 3.38 2.61
CA THR A 76 -4.41 3.13 2.28
C THR A 76 -3.72 4.37 1.69
N GLU A 77 -4.46 5.35 1.17
CA GLU A 77 -3.88 6.64 0.75
C GLU A 77 -3.23 7.37 1.92
N GLY A 78 -3.80 7.23 3.13
CA GLY A 78 -3.20 7.76 4.35
C GLY A 78 -1.82 7.15 4.69
N LEU A 79 -1.57 5.88 4.31
CA LEU A 79 -0.25 5.27 4.42
C LEU A 79 0.72 5.92 3.42
N VAL A 80 0.30 6.14 2.18
CA VAL A 80 1.12 6.82 1.16
C VAL A 80 1.48 8.22 1.60
N GLU A 81 0.52 9.02 2.06
CA GLU A 81 0.77 10.37 2.58
C GLU A 81 1.77 10.34 3.74
N CYS A 82 1.57 9.40 4.68
CA CYS A 82 2.47 9.19 5.80
C CYS A 82 3.90 8.86 5.35
N ALA A 83 4.06 8.04 4.31
CA ALA A 83 5.35 7.72 3.71
C ALA A 83 5.98 8.95 3.02
N LEU A 84 5.20 9.69 2.23
CA LEU A 84 5.66 10.85 1.48
C LEU A 84 6.15 12.01 2.37
N GLU A 85 5.56 12.22 3.55
CA GLU A 85 6.03 13.19 4.54
C GLU A 85 7.43 12.86 5.08
N ARG A 86 7.81 11.59 5.08
CA ARG A 86 9.11 11.08 5.55
C ARG A 86 10.14 10.93 4.45
N LEU A 87 9.72 11.07 3.20
CA LEU A 87 10.55 10.98 2.01
C LEU A 87 10.73 12.38 1.39
N PRO A 88 11.81 13.11 1.71
CA PRO A 88 12.03 14.44 1.16
C PRO A 88 12.14 14.39 -0.38
N ALA A 89 11.47 15.33 -1.04
CA ALA A 89 11.56 15.47 -2.50
C ALA A 89 12.98 15.90 -2.96
N GLY A 90 13.29 15.65 -4.23
CA GLY A 90 14.48 16.18 -4.88
C GLY A 90 15.80 15.48 -4.58
N ARG A 91 15.78 14.34 -3.87
CA ARG A 91 16.99 13.51 -3.63
C ARG A 91 16.75 12.03 -3.96
N PRO A 92 17.79 11.27 -4.31
CA PRO A 92 17.71 9.82 -4.43
C PRO A 92 17.35 9.18 -3.07
N LEU A 93 16.40 8.25 -3.09
CA LEU A 93 15.91 7.49 -1.95
C LEU A 93 15.77 6.03 -2.34
N ALA A 94 15.92 5.13 -1.38
CA ALA A 94 15.62 3.72 -1.54
C ALA A 94 14.38 3.36 -0.71
N VAL A 95 13.35 2.87 -1.39
CA VAL A 95 12.07 2.50 -0.77
C VAL A 95 11.72 1.08 -1.12
N VAL A 96 11.13 0.32 -0.20
CA VAL A 96 10.54 -0.98 -0.49
C VAL A 96 9.08 -1.00 -0.05
N ASP A 97 8.23 -1.58 -0.90
CA ASP A 97 6.83 -1.88 -0.64
C ASP A 97 6.66 -3.40 -0.56
N LEU A 98 6.30 -3.91 0.62
CA LEU A 98 6.15 -5.33 0.90
C LEU A 98 4.69 -5.76 0.78
N GLY A 99 4.40 -6.72 -0.11
CA GLY A 99 3.04 -7.13 -0.42
C GLY A 99 2.34 -6.11 -1.32
N THR A 100 2.97 -5.76 -2.44
CA THR A 100 2.57 -4.61 -3.28
C THR A 100 1.20 -4.75 -3.95
N GLY A 101 0.67 -5.97 -4.11
CA GLY A 101 -0.61 -6.22 -4.77
C GLY A 101 -0.67 -5.65 -6.18
N SER A 102 -1.57 -4.71 -6.42
CA SER A 102 -1.70 -3.98 -7.70
C SER A 102 -0.57 -2.98 -7.97
N GLY A 103 0.33 -2.78 -7.01
CA GLY A 103 1.36 -1.74 -7.05
C GLY A 103 0.92 -0.41 -6.44
N ALA A 104 -0.24 -0.32 -5.81
CA ALA A 104 -0.86 0.93 -5.39
C ALA A 104 0.10 1.83 -4.58
N ILE A 105 0.70 1.32 -3.50
CA ILE A 105 1.61 2.08 -2.65
C ILE A 105 2.91 2.39 -3.39
N ALA A 106 3.54 1.37 -3.99
CA ALA A 106 4.81 1.53 -4.70
C ALA A 106 4.73 2.56 -5.83
N LEU A 107 3.67 2.50 -6.64
CA LEU A 107 3.50 3.36 -7.81
C LEU A 107 3.13 4.79 -7.39
N ALA A 108 2.33 4.97 -6.35
CA ALA A 108 2.03 6.29 -5.79
C ALA A 108 3.31 6.97 -5.27
N ILE A 109 4.14 6.25 -4.49
CA ILE A 109 5.43 6.78 -4.02
C ILE A 109 6.36 7.09 -5.19
N ALA A 110 6.45 6.20 -6.19
CA ALA A 110 7.32 6.37 -7.35
C ALA A 110 6.93 7.58 -8.22
N SER A 111 5.64 7.84 -8.38
CA SER A 111 5.09 9.00 -9.08
C SER A 111 5.44 10.31 -8.39
N GLU A 112 5.28 10.37 -7.06
CA GLU A 112 5.53 11.57 -6.24
C GLU A 112 7.02 11.80 -5.94
N ARG A 113 7.85 10.78 -6.09
CA ARG A 113 9.30 10.80 -5.83
C ARG A 113 10.09 10.24 -7.02
N PRO A 114 10.16 10.94 -8.15
CA PRO A 114 10.75 10.42 -9.40
C PRO A 114 12.24 10.07 -9.28
N LEU A 115 12.96 10.61 -8.29
CA LEU A 115 14.35 10.25 -8.01
C LEU A 115 14.49 9.05 -7.04
N ALA A 116 13.40 8.58 -6.43
CA ALA A 116 13.43 7.40 -5.58
C ALA A 116 13.56 6.14 -6.44
N ARG A 117 14.26 5.14 -5.92
CA ARG A 117 14.25 3.76 -6.41
C ARG A 117 13.29 2.97 -5.53
N VAL A 118 12.18 2.52 -6.11
CA VAL A 118 11.18 1.76 -5.39
C VAL A 118 11.28 0.30 -5.77
N LEU A 119 11.44 -0.58 -4.77
CA LEU A 119 11.36 -2.03 -4.93
C LEU A 119 9.99 -2.49 -4.44
N ALA A 120 9.19 -3.04 -5.32
CA ALA A 120 7.87 -3.59 -5.02
C ALA A 120 7.95 -5.11 -4.94
N THR A 121 7.51 -5.71 -3.84
CA THR A 121 7.57 -7.17 -3.67
C THR A 121 6.22 -7.77 -3.39
N ASP A 122 6.00 -9.01 -3.84
CA ASP A 122 4.81 -9.80 -3.51
C ASP A 122 5.13 -11.28 -3.62
N VAL A 123 4.44 -12.10 -2.86
CA VAL A 123 4.54 -13.56 -2.94
C VAL A 123 3.82 -14.09 -4.19
N SER A 124 2.80 -13.37 -4.67
CA SER A 124 1.98 -13.71 -5.84
C SER A 124 2.61 -13.23 -7.13
N HIS A 125 2.90 -14.19 -8.03
CA HIS A 125 3.34 -13.88 -9.39
C HIS A 125 2.28 -13.09 -10.16
N GLU A 126 1.01 -13.43 -9.97
CA GLU A 126 -0.14 -12.79 -10.63
C GLU A 126 -0.31 -11.34 -10.16
N ALA A 127 -0.12 -11.07 -8.86
CA ALA A 127 -0.14 -9.71 -8.33
C ALA A 127 1.00 -8.87 -8.93
N LEU A 128 2.21 -9.43 -9.00
CA LEU A 128 3.34 -8.75 -9.64
C LEU A 128 3.13 -8.51 -11.13
N ALA A 129 2.40 -9.38 -11.83
CA ALA A 129 2.05 -9.16 -13.24
C ALA A 129 1.14 -7.94 -13.39
N VAL A 130 0.13 -7.78 -12.51
CA VAL A 130 -0.74 -6.60 -12.47
C VAL A 130 0.07 -5.34 -12.15
N ALA A 131 0.90 -5.37 -11.11
CA ALA A 131 1.72 -4.23 -10.69
C ALA A 131 2.70 -3.76 -11.78
N ARG A 132 3.36 -4.69 -12.47
CA ARG A 132 4.24 -4.39 -13.63
C ARG A 132 3.47 -3.78 -14.79
N GLY A 133 2.28 -4.32 -15.09
CA GLY A 133 1.38 -3.75 -16.11
C GLY A 133 1.03 -2.31 -15.80
N ASN A 134 0.65 -2.03 -14.54
CA ASN A 134 0.36 -0.68 -14.05
C ASN A 134 1.57 0.26 -14.17
N ALA A 135 2.76 -0.17 -13.72
CA ALA A 135 3.98 0.63 -13.84
C ALA A 135 4.28 1.00 -15.30
N THR A 136 4.19 0.01 -16.20
CA THR A 136 4.43 0.22 -17.64
C THR A 136 3.44 1.20 -18.24
N ARG A 137 2.15 1.05 -17.95
CA ARG A 137 1.08 1.91 -18.46
C ARG A 137 1.18 3.34 -17.94
N LEU A 138 1.63 3.51 -16.70
CA LEU A 138 1.83 4.81 -16.08
C LEU A 138 3.20 5.44 -16.41
N GLY A 139 4.09 4.72 -17.14
CA GLY A 139 5.42 5.21 -17.51
C GLY A 139 6.38 5.36 -16.30
N LEU A 140 6.14 4.64 -15.20
CA LEU A 140 6.96 4.69 -13.99
C LEU A 140 8.15 3.74 -14.13
N VAL A 141 9.32 4.29 -14.47
CA VAL A 141 10.57 3.54 -14.74
C VAL A 141 11.44 3.35 -13.50
N ASN A 142 11.12 4.01 -12.42
CA ASN A 142 11.85 4.00 -11.15
C ASN A 142 11.34 2.94 -10.16
N VAL A 143 10.52 1.98 -10.64
CA VAL A 143 10.01 0.84 -9.87
C VAL A 143 10.59 -0.46 -10.39
N THR A 144 11.08 -1.31 -9.50
CA THR A 144 11.52 -2.66 -9.78
C THR A 144 10.70 -3.66 -8.96
N PHE A 145 10.67 -4.93 -9.39
CA PHE A 145 9.77 -5.92 -8.80
C PHE A 145 10.51 -7.21 -8.49
N ALA A 146 10.28 -7.79 -7.30
CA ALA A 146 10.80 -9.07 -6.91
C ALA A 146 9.73 -9.96 -6.27
N GLN A 147 9.81 -11.26 -6.53
CA GLN A 147 8.87 -12.23 -5.97
C GLN A 147 9.45 -12.89 -4.73
N GLY A 148 8.64 -13.02 -3.69
CA GLY A 148 8.99 -13.74 -2.48
C GLY A 148 8.18 -13.29 -1.27
N ASP A 149 8.46 -13.93 -0.14
CA ASP A 149 7.79 -13.67 1.12
C ASP A 149 8.53 -12.59 1.91
N TRP A 150 7.86 -11.46 2.14
CA TRP A 150 8.36 -10.29 2.86
C TRP A 150 9.83 -9.95 2.52
N TYR A 151 10.71 -9.94 3.51
CA TYR A 151 12.14 -9.64 3.33
C TYR A 151 12.92 -10.74 2.61
N GLY A 152 12.35 -11.95 2.49
CA GLY A 152 12.90 -13.04 1.68
C GLY A 152 12.83 -12.78 0.17
N ALA A 153 11.97 -11.85 -0.25
CA ALA A 153 11.88 -11.39 -1.64
C ALA A 153 13.04 -10.47 -2.05
N LEU A 154 13.76 -9.89 -1.10
CA LEU A 154 14.77 -8.88 -1.38
C LEU A 154 16.01 -9.50 -2.02
N PRO A 155 16.51 -8.98 -3.16
CA PRO A 155 17.82 -9.32 -3.68
C PRO A 155 18.92 -9.14 -2.63
N ALA A 156 19.97 -9.94 -2.72
CA ALA A 156 21.06 -9.94 -1.73
C ALA A 156 21.77 -8.57 -1.60
N ASP A 157 21.78 -7.81 -2.68
CA ASP A 157 22.35 -6.47 -2.80
C ASP A 157 21.31 -5.34 -2.60
N ALA A 158 20.06 -5.69 -2.28
CA ALA A 158 19.02 -4.69 -2.04
C ALA A 158 19.11 -4.09 -0.63
N GLY A 159 19.05 -2.78 -0.57
CA GLY A 159 19.03 -2.01 0.68
C GLY A 159 20.40 -1.57 1.15
N PRO A 160 20.51 -0.95 2.33
CA PRO A 160 19.39 -0.62 3.22
C PRO A 160 18.48 0.47 2.65
N PHE A 161 17.24 0.57 3.17
CA PHE A 161 16.19 1.46 2.68
C PHE A 161 16.01 2.70 3.55
N ASP A 162 15.61 3.81 2.92
CA ASP A 162 15.13 5.01 3.62
C ASP A 162 13.75 4.77 4.22
N LEU A 163 12.91 3.95 3.55
CA LEU A 163 11.57 3.62 4.01
C LEU A 163 11.16 2.21 3.57
N VAL A 164 10.52 1.51 4.50
CA VAL A 164 9.77 0.26 4.26
C VAL A 164 8.30 0.59 4.43
N ALA A 165 7.48 0.29 3.43
CA ALA A 165 6.03 0.39 3.45
C ALA A 165 5.39 -0.99 3.35
N ALA A 166 4.23 -1.17 3.99
CA ALA A 166 3.43 -2.37 3.80
C ALA A 166 1.95 -2.15 4.18
N ASN A 167 1.05 -2.70 3.37
CA ASN A 167 -0.33 -2.97 3.76
C ASN A 167 -0.53 -4.50 3.75
N PRO A 168 -0.14 -5.21 4.84
CA PRO A 168 -0.22 -6.64 4.90
C PRO A 168 -1.65 -7.12 5.17
N PRO A 169 -1.99 -8.40 4.93
CA PRO A 169 -3.23 -8.99 5.44
C PRO A 169 -3.25 -8.89 6.97
N TYR A 170 -4.37 -8.45 7.53
CA TYR A 170 -4.52 -8.21 8.96
C TYR A 170 -5.85 -8.68 9.55
N ILE A 171 -6.74 -9.29 8.76
CA ILE A 171 -8.02 -9.81 9.25
C ILE A 171 -7.78 -11.15 9.95
N ALA A 172 -8.29 -11.30 11.18
CA ALA A 172 -8.16 -12.55 11.92
C ALA A 172 -8.88 -13.72 11.23
N ALA A 173 -8.37 -14.94 11.41
CA ALA A 173 -9.02 -16.13 10.89
C ALA A 173 -10.41 -16.31 11.53
N GLY A 174 -11.43 -16.57 10.70
CA GLY A 174 -12.80 -16.74 11.17
C GLY A 174 -13.56 -15.45 11.46
N ASP A 175 -12.99 -14.29 11.13
CA ASP A 175 -13.73 -13.02 11.15
C ASP A 175 -14.84 -13.06 10.08
N SER A 176 -16.08 -12.77 10.51
CA SER A 176 -17.26 -12.80 9.63
C SER A 176 -17.18 -11.83 8.44
N HIS A 177 -16.37 -10.77 8.54
CA HIS A 177 -16.17 -9.83 7.44
C HIS A 177 -15.53 -10.49 6.20
N LEU A 178 -14.80 -11.61 6.36
CA LEU A 178 -14.21 -12.34 5.23
C LEU A 178 -15.25 -12.89 4.26
N ASP A 179 -16.45 -13.18 4.76
CA ASP A 179 -17.56 -13.74 3.97
C ASP A 179 -18.54 -12.66 3.48
N ASP A 180 -18.32 -11.39 3.87
CA ASP A 180 -19.23 -10.29 3.58
C ASP A 180 -18.89 -9.54 2.29
N GLY A 181 -19.94 -9.17 1.56
CA GLY A 181 -19.89 -8.20 0.47
C GLY A 181 -18.86 -8.50 -0.62
N ASP A 182 -18.01 -7.54 -0.88
CA ASP A 182 -17.00 -7.57 -1.94
C ASP A 182 -15.78 -8.45 -1.57
N LEU A 183 -15.49 -8.63 -0.25
CA LEU A 183 -14.28 -9.31 0.23
C LEU A 183 -14.18 -10.78 -0.20
N ARG A 184 -15.32 -11.49 -0.31
CA ARG A 184 -15.36 -12.89 -0.76
C ARG A 184 -14.84 -13.11 -2.19
N PHE A 185 -14.71 -12.06 -3.00
CA PHE A 185 -14.17 -12.11 -4.36
C PHE A 185 -12.68 -11.81 -4.41
N GLU A 186 -12.13 -11.29 -3.31
CA GLU A 186 -10.73 -10.88 -3.23
C GLU A 186 -9.83 -12.04 -2.79
N PRO A 187 -8.53 -12.02 -3.13
CA PRO A 187 -7.64 -13.12 -2.76
C PRO A 187 -7.56 -13.27 -1.24
N THR A 188 -7.94 -14.41 -0.68
CA THR A 188 -7.92 -14.67 0.77
C THR A 188 -6.57 -14.35 1.39
N ARG A 189 -5.46 -14.65 0.69
CA ARG A 189 -4.10 -14.34 1.15
C ARG A 189 -3.81 -12.85 1.33
N ALA A 190 -4.56 -11.98 0.65
CA ALA A 190 -4.43 -10.53 0.78
C ALA A 190 -5.30 -9.96 1.92
N LEU A 191 -6.18 -10.76 2.50
CA LEU A 191 -7.11 -10.37 3.56
C LEU A 191 -6.67 -10.87 4.93
N THR A 192 -6.30 -12.13 5.03
CA THR A 192 -5.97 -12.78 6.31
C THR A 192 -4.63 -13.50 6.26
N PRO A 193 -3.76 -13.28 7.28
CA PRO A 193 -2.55 -14.08 7.47
C PRO A 193 -2.85 -15.37 8.25
N GLY A 194 -4.11 -15.57 8.68
CA GLY A 194 -4.51 -16.58 9.64
C GLY A 194 -4.44 -16.09 11.09
N GLY A 195 -4.63 -17.02 12.04
CA GLY A 195 -4.47 -16.75 13.48
C GLY A 195 -5.27 -15.54 13.97
N ASP A 196 -4.60 -14.67 14.73
CA ASP A 196 -5.15 -13.43 15.28
C ASP A 196 -5.05 -12.21 14.33
N GLY A 197 -4.63 -12.44 13.09
CA GLY A 197 -4.48 -11.36 12.11
C GLY A 197 -3.18 -10.56 12.20
N LEU A 198 -2.25 -10.89 13.11
CA LEU A 198 -1.05 -10.11 13.36
C LEU A 198 0.25 -10.74 12.83
N ASP A 199 0.21 -11.97 12.30
CA ASP A 199 1.44 -12.69 11.95
C ASP A 199 2.27 -11.97 10.88
N ALA A 200 1.62 -11.40 9.88
CA ALA A 200 2.29 -10.60 8.86
C ALA A 200 2.92 -9.33 9.45
N LEU A 201 2.20 -8.61 10.29
CA LEU A 201 2.69 -7.41 10.98
C LEU A 201 3.88 -7.73 11.89
N ARG A 202 3.83 -8.84 12.64
CA ARG A 202 4.95 -9.32 13.46
C ARG A 202 6.20 -9.56 12.61
N ALA A 203 6.06 -10.28 11.49
CA ALA A 203 7.18 -10.58 10.60
C ALA A 203 7.79 -9.31 9.98
N ILE A 204 6.95 -8.39 9.53
CA ILE A 204 7.37 -7.13 8.91
C ILE A 204 8.08 -6.25 9.94
N VAL A 205 7.48 -6.03 11.11
CA VAL A 205 8.05 -5.16 12.13
C VAL A 205 9.37 -5.70 12.67
N ALA A 206 9.44 -7.01 12.95
CA ALA A 206 10.68 -7.64 13.46
C ALA A 206 11.83 -7.61 12.44
N GLY A 207 11.54 -7.73 11.15
CA GLY A 207 12.57 -7.75 10.10
C GLY A 207 13.05 -6.36 9.66
N ALA A 208 12.25 -5.31 9.86
CA ALA A 208 12.53 -3.98 9.34
C ALA A 208 13.83 -3.33 9.87
N PRO A 209 14.22 -3.45 11.16
CA PRO A 209 15.44 -2.82 11.65
C PRO A 209 16.72 -3.25 10.91
N ALA A 210 16.78 -4.49 10.44
CA ALA A 210 17.92 -5.01 9.68
C ALA A 210 17.98 -4.47 8.23
N ARG A 211 16.88 -3.92 7.72
CA ARG A 211 16.73 -3.49 6.33
C ARG A 211 16.67 -1.96 6.17
N LEU A 212 16.49 -1.23 7.25
CA LEU A 212 16.42 0.22 7.23
C LEU A 212 17.79 0.86 7.46
N LEU A 213 18.03 1.98 6.81
CA LEU A 213 19.09 2.93 7.18
C LEU A 213 18.88 3.42 8.61
N ALA A 214 19.95 3.85 9.28
CA ALA A 214 19.84 4.62 10.51
C ALA A 214 19.02 5.89 10.24
N GLY A 215 17.97 6.12 11.03
CA GLY A 215 17.00 7.18 10.80
C GLY A 215 15.93 6.89 9.74
N GLY A 216 15.96 5.72 9.11
CA GLY A 216 14.92 5.26 8.17
C GLY A 216 13.60 4.91 8.85
N TRP A 217 12.54 4.78 8.08
CA TRP A 217 11.18 4.63 8.57
C TRP A 217 10.52 3.33 8.14
N LEU A 218 9.76 2.73 9.04
CA LEU A 218 8.77 1.71 8.74
C LEU A 218 7.38 2.34 8.81
N VAL A 219 6.54 2.11 7.81
CA VAL A 219 5.14 2.56 7.75
C VAL A 219 4.27 1.38 7.38
N VAL A 220 3.32 1.02 8.24
CA VAL A 220 2.41 -0.11 8.01
C VAL A 220 0.96 0.27 8.22
N GLU A 221 0.07 -0.33 7.42
CA GLU A 221 -1.37 -0.33 7.68
C GLU A 221 -1.75 -1.51 8.59
N HIS A 222 -2.84 -1.35 9.36
CA HIS A 222 -3.35 -2.36 10.28
C HIS A 222 -4.88 -2.26 10.42
N GLY A 223 -5.49 -3.28 11.01
CA GLY A 223 -6.92 -3.31 11.33
C GLY A 223 -7.33 -2.23 12.34
N TYR A 224 -8.62 -1.89 12.31
CA TYR A 224 -9.19 -0.77 13.08
C TYR A 224 -8.97 -0.86 14.60
N ASP A 225 -8.77 -2.06 15.14
CA ASP A 225 -8.60 -2.38 16.56
C ASP A 225 -7.17 -2.78 16.94
N GLN A 226 -6.23 -2.80 15.98
CA GLN A 226 -4.88 -3.32 16.17
C GLN A 226 -3.83 -2.25 16.53
N SER A 227 -4.16 -0.97 16.52
CA SER A 227 -3.21 0.14 16.65
C SER A 227 -2.28 0.03 17.86
N ASP A 228 -2.80 -0.25 19.04
CA ASP A 228 -1.98 -0.31 20.26
C ASP A 228 -1.05 -1.52 20.25
N THR A 229 -1.52 -2.66 19.75
CA THR A 229 -0.70 -3.86 19.60
C THR A 229 0.44 -3.62 18.60
N VAL A 230 0.15 -3.01 17.46
CA VAL A 230 1.17 -2.69 16.44
C VAL A 230 2.21 -1.70 17.00
N ARG A 231 1.79 -0.67 17.73
CA ARG A 231 2.71 0.27 18.39
C ARG A 231 3.62 -0.44 19.40
N THR A 232 3.09 -1.43 20.14
CA THR A 232 3.89 -2.26 21.06
C THR A 232 4.95 -3.06 20.28
N LEU A 233 4.58 -3.70 19.16
CA LEU A 233 5.53 -4.41 18.31
C LEU A 233 6.66 -3.49 17.82
N PHE A 234 6.35 -2.25 17.42
CA PHE A 234 7.36 -1.28 17.02
C PHE A 234 8.31 -0.92 18.16
N ALA A 235 7.78 -0.69 19.37
CA ALA A 235 8.59 -0.38 20.54
C ALA A 235 9.52 -1.55 20.91
N GLU A 236 9.01 -2.78 20.90
CA GLU A 236 9.78 -4.00 21.14
C GLU A 236 10.89 -4.25 20.09
N ALA A 237 10.63 -3.86 18.84
CA ALA A 237 11.62 -3.91 17.75
C ALA A 237 12.64 -2.76 17.81
N GLY A 238 12.55 -1.86 18.80
CA GLY A 238 13.50 -0.78 19.01
C GLY A 238 13.30 0.45 18.15
N PHE A 239 12.12 0.65 17.58
CA PHE A 239 11.77 1.89 16.88
C PHE A 239 11.54 3.03 17.87
N GLU A 240 11.91 4.25 17.46
CA GLU A 240 11.62 5.52 18.12
C GLU A 240 10.61 6.34 17.31
N THR A 241 10.07 7.40 17.89
CA THR A 241 9.12 8.30 17.20
C THR A 241 7.95 7.51 16.60
N ILE A 242 7.30 6.69 17.45
CA ILE A 242 6.19 5.82 17.00
C ILE A 242 4.90 6.64 16.97
N GLU A 243 4.34 6.80 15.78
CA GLU A 243 3.15 7.61 15.51
C GLU A 243 2.04 6.75 14.90
N ALA A 244 0.79 6.96 15.38
CA ALA A 244 -0.39 6.37 14.76
C ALA A 244 -1.16 7.44 13.99
N ARG A 245 -1.58 7.12 12.76
CA ARG A 245 -2.45 7.97 11.94
C ARG A 245 -3.85 7.41 11.84
N ARG A 246 -4.80 8.35 11.79
CA ARG A 246 -6.21 8.04 11.59
C ARG A 246 -6.60 8.32 10.13
N ASP A 247 -7.52 7.51 9.62
CA ASP A 247 -8.20 7.78 8.36
C ASP A 247 -9.17 8.97 8.47
N LEU A 248 -9.84 9.30 7.37
CA LEU A 248 -10.83 10.39 7.33
C LEU A 248 -12.06 10.15 8.22
N ALA A 249 -12.33 8.89 8.60
CA ALA A 249 -13.38 8.52 9.55
C ALA A 249 -12.90 8.62 11.02
N GLY A 250 -11.63 8.98 11.25
CA GLY A 250 -11.04 9.09 12.58
C GLY A 250 -10.60 7.76 13.18
N ILE A 251 -10.53 6.69 12.39
CA ILE A 251 -10.12 5.35 12.81
C ILE A 251 -8.60 5.20 12.62
N PRO A 252 -7.82 4.74 13.63
CA PRO A 252 -6.40 4.45 13.45
C PRO A 252 -6.21 3.36 12.39
N ARG A 253 -5.38 3.64 11.37
CA ARG A 253 -5.12 2.73 10.25
C ARG A 253 -3.65 2.55 9.94
N THR A 254 -2.80 3.49 10.31
CA THR A 254 -1.38 3.46 9.94
C THR A 254 -0.52 3.70 11.18
N VAL A 255 0.54 2.91 11.35
CA VAL A 255 1.61 3.17 12.31
C VAL A 255 2.90 3.40 11.56
N ALA A 256 3.61 4.45 11.95
CA ALA A 256 4.97 4.75 11.50
C ALA A 256 5.93 4.74 12.68
N GLY A 257 7.14 4.23 12.47
CA GLY A 257 8.22 4.27 13.45
C GLY A 257 9.55 4.51 12.79
N ARG A 258 10.43 5.23 13.45
CA ARG A 258 11.76 5.58 12.98
C ARG A 258 12.80 4.65 13.58
N LYS A 259 13.66 4.05 12.76
CA LYS A 259 14.85 3.36 13.25
C LYS A 259 15.80 4.39 13.89
N PRO A 260 16.34 4.15 15.10
CA PRO A 260 17.30 5.05 15.74
C PRO A 260 18.44 5.45 14.81
N GLY A 261 18.85 6.71 14.84
CA GLY A 261 20.06 7.19 14.20
C GLY A 261 21.29 6.52 14.83
N GLN A 262 22.41 6.51 14.13
CA GLN A 262 23.67 6.18 14.81
C GLN A 262 23.90 7.26 15.86
N ALA A 263 24.12 6.84 17.13
CA ALA A 263 24.54 7.77 18.16
C ALA A 263 25.82 8.47 17.67
N GLU A 264 25.79 9.81 17.62
CA GLU A 264 27.02 10.57 17.40
C GLU A 264 28.00 10.11 18.48
N ILE A 265 29.08 9.45 18.05
CA ILE A 265 30.20 9.16 18.95
C ILE A 265 30.76 10.54 19.30
N ARG A 266 30.30 11.12 20.43
CA ARG A 266 30.92 12.30 21.00
C ARG A 266 32.34 11.89 21.37
N VAL A 267 33.29 12.16 20.47
CA VAL A 267 34.71 12.06 20.77
C VAL A 267 34.96 13.06 21.91
N ARG A 268 35.18 12.52 23.10
CA ARG A 268 35.56 13.31 24.25
C ARG A 268 36.84 14.06 23.85
N PRO A 269 36.93 15.42 23.93
CA PRO A 269 38.17 16.10 23.64
C PRO A 269 39.28 15.57 24.57
N PRO A 270 40.52 15.44 24.07
CA PRO A 270 41.64 14.99 24.90
C PRO A 270 41.78 15.91 26.12
N PRO A 271 42.16 15.34 27.28
CA PRO A 271 42.38 16.17 28.47
C PRO A 271 43.44 17.22 28.17
N ALA A 272 43.18 18.45 28.62
CA ALA A 272 44.13 19.56 28.47
C ALA A 272 45.45 19.18 29.08
N MET A 273 46.55 19.35 28.31
CA MET A 273 47.91 19.15 28.80
C MET A 273 48.19 20.13 29.97
N PRO A 274 48.79 19.66 31.05
CA PRO A 274 49.16 20.58 32.13
C PRO A 274 50.16 21.63 31.63
N GLU A 275 49.87 22.91 31.91
CA GLU A 275 50.81 24.03 31.63
C GLU A 275 52.09 23.78 32.38
N SER A 276 53.22 23.69 31.66
CA SER A 276 54.53 23.62 32.25
C SER A 276 54.86 24.97 32.90
N SER A 277 54.86 25.01 34.22
CA SER A 277 55.35 26.12 35.00
C SER A 277 56.88 26.19 34.78
N THR A 278 57.33 27.30 34.23
CA THR A 278 58.73 27.79 34.28
C THR A 278 58.89 28.74 35.42
#